data_490e18e893edc2879143bea98b3ca2e4
#
_entry.id   490e18e893edc2879143bea98b3ca2e4
#
_cell.length_a   1.000
_cell.length_b   1.000
_cell.length_c   1.000
_cell.angle_alpha   90.00
_cell.angle_beta   90.00
_cell.angle_gamma   90.00
#
_symmetry.space_group_name_H-M   'P 1'
#
loop_
_entity.id
_entity.type
_entity.pdbx_description
1 polymer ?
#
loop_
_entity_poly.entity_id
_entity_poly.type
_entity_poly.pdbx_seq_one_letter_code
_entity_poly.pdbx_strand_id
1 'polypeptide(L)' 'MDNIDRNKLLLEYQKLLGRLDKAETWAIDNNFNWDDVKKYKYKIWLERDNLIKEIEFIRECLGLQ' A
#
# COMPACT_ATOMS: atom_id res chain seq x y z
N MET A 1 -13.06 -5.86 19.44
CA MET A 1 -13.26 -4.73 18.51
C MET A 1 -14.70 -4.74 18.05
N ASP A 2 -15.40 -3.62 18.12
CA ASP A 2 -16.78 -3.55 17.68
C ASP A 2 -16.88 -3.40 16.16
N ASN A 3 -18.12 -3.49 15.62
CA ASN A 3 -18.34 -3.46 14.17
C ASN A 3 -17.96 -2.11 13.55
N ILE A 4 -18.06 -1.03 14.31
CA ILE A 4 -17.73 0.31 13.80
C ILE A 4 -16.24 0.42 13.53
N ASP A 5 -15.41 -0.06 14.45
CA ASP A 5 -13.96 -0.03 14.29
C ASP A 5 -13.51 -0.92 13.13
N ARG A 6 -14.13 -2.09 13.00
CA ARG A 6 -13.83 -2.99 11.88
C ARG A 6 -14.16 -2.33 10.53
N ASN A 7 -15.31 -1.65 10.45
CA ASN A 7 -15.71 -0.96 9.22
C ASN A 7 -14.72 0.16 8.85
N LYS A 8 -14.23 0.91 9.85
CA LYS A 8 -13.23 1.93 9.62
C LYS A 8 -11.92 1.35 9.08
N LEU A 9 -11.49 0.22 9.65
CA LEU A 9 -10.29 -0.47 9.17
C LEU A 9 -10.46 -0.99 7.74
N LEU A 10 -11.63 -1.51 7.40
CA LEU A 10 -11.91 -1.97 6.04
C LEU A 10 -11.85 -0.82 5.04
N LEU A 11 -12.41 0.35 5.39
CA LEU A 11 -12.34 1.53 4.54
C LEU A 11 -10.90 1.99 4.34
N GLU A 12 -10.13 2.03 5.41
CA GLU A 12 -8.72 2.41 5.35
C GLU A 12 -7.92 1.42 4.49
N TYR A 13 -8.19 0.13 4.66
CA TYR A 13 -7.57 -0.92 3.87
C TYR A 13 -7.82 -0.70 2.38
N GLN A 14 -9.07 -0.42 1.98
CA GLN A 14 -9.44 -0.17 0.59
C GLN A 14 -8.72 1.06 0.03
N LYS A 15 -8.61 2.13 0.82
CA LYS A 15 -7.89 3.35 0.42
C LYS A 15 -6.42 3.06 0.16
N LEU A 16 -5.79 2.32 1.05
CA LEU A 16 -4.38 1.97 0.92
C LEU A 16 -4.13 1.08 -0.29
N LEU A 17 -5.02 0.12 -0.55
CA LEU A 17 -4.94 -0.71 -1.76
C LEU A 17 -5.04 0.13 -3.02
N GLY A 18 -5.92 1.13 -3.04
CA GLY A 18 -6.06 2.04 -4.17
C GLY A 18 -4.79 2.86 -4.41
N ARG A 19 -4.16 3.34 -3.34
CA ARG A 19 -2.89 4.07 -3.44
C ARG A 19 -1.77 3.18 -3.95
N LEU A 20 -1.70 1.94 -3.47
CA LEU A 20 -0.70 0.99 -3.94
C LEU A 20 -0.91 0.67 -5.42
N ASP A 21 -2.15 0.47 -5.84
CA ASP A 21 -2.49 0.21 -7.24
C ASP A 21 -2.02 1.37 -8.14
N LYS A 22 -2.24 2.61 -7.72
CA LYS A 22 -1.79 3.78 -8.46
C LYS A 22 -0.26 3.80 -8.60
N ALA A 23 0.47 3.47 -7.53
CA ALA A 23 1.91 3.43 -7.57
C ALA A 23 2.41 2.35 -8.52
N GLU A 24 1.82 1.16 -8.48
CA GLU A 24 2.17 0.06 -9.37
C GLU A 24 1.88 0.42 -10.84
N THR A 25 0.74 1.04 -11.11
CA THR A 25 0.36 1.48 -12.44
C THR A 25 1.35 2.52 -12.99
N TRP A 26 1.73 3.47 -12.14
CA TRP A 26 2.72 4.49 -12.51
C TRP A 26 4.03 3.85 -12.94
N ALA A 27 4.53 2.87 -12.19
CA ALA A 27 5.78 2.19 -12.52
C ALA A 27 5.67 1.42 -13.84
N ILE A 28 4.56 0.72 -14.04
CA ILE A 28 4.31 -0.04 -15.28
C ILE A 28 4.24 0.90 -16.47
N ASP A 29 3.48 1.99 -16.36
CA ASP A 29 3.28 2.95 -17.46
C ASP A 29 4.59 3.63 -17.86
N ASN A 30 5.51 3.79 -16.94
CA ASN A 30 6.79 4.44 -17.19
C ASN A 30 7.95 3.44 -17.40
N ASN A 31 7.64 2.15 -17.43
CA ASN A 31 8.63 1.08 -17.60
C ASN A 31 9.71 1.07 -16.53
N PHE A 32 9.38 1.48 -15.31
CA PHE A 32 10.29 1.41 -14.18
C PHE A 32 10.15 0.07 -13.46
N ASN A 33 11.26 -0.53 -13.05
CA ASN A 33 11.22 -1.57 -12.06
C ASN A 33 11.50 -0.95 -10.68
N TRP A 34 11.05 -1.61 -9.61
CA TRP A 34 11.14 -1.02 -8.28
C TRP A 34 12.57 -0.97 -7.74
N ASP A 35 13.48 -1.78 -8.26
CA ASP A 35 14.90 -1.68 -7.90
C ASP A 35 15.51 -0.36 -8.41
N ASP A 36 15.14 0.03 -9.62
CA ASP A 36 15.57 1.32 -10.19
C ASP A 36 14.90 2.49 -9.47
N VAL A 37 13.63 2.37 -9.12
CA VAL A 37 12.93 3.40 -8.34
C VAL A 37 13.62 3.61 -7.00
N LYS A 38 14.01 2.54 -6.32
CA LYS A 38 14.75 2.63 -5.06
C LYS A 38 16.07 3.38 -5.23
N LYS A 39 16.76 3.14 -6.35
CA LYS A 39 18.08 3.73 -6.61
C LYS A 39 17.99 5.20 -6.99
N TYR A 40 17.04 5.57 -7.86
CA TYR A 40 16.97 6.91 -8.45
C TYR A 40 15.85 7.79 -7.94
N LYS A 41 14.80 7.20 -7.35
CA LYS A 41 13.62 7.90 -6.85
C LYS A 41 13.23 7.32 -5.49
N TYR A 42 14.16 7.37 -4.55
CA TYR A 42 14.03 6.71 -3.25
C TYR A 42 12.77 7.10 -2.48
N LYS A 43 12.35 8.37 -2.55
CA LYS A 43 11.14 8.81 -1.84
C LYS A 43 9.91 8.05 -2.31
N ILE A 44 9.79 7.83 -3.61
CA ILE A 44 8.65 7.10 -4.19
C ILE A 44 8.70 5.63 -3.76
N TRP A 45 9.89 5.04 -3.80
CA TRP A 45 10.08 3.67 -3.34
C TRP A 45 9.71 3.54 -1.85
N LEU A 46 10.12 4.50 -1.02
CA LEU A 46 9.86 4.48 0.41
C LEU A 46 8.36 4.62 0.70
N GLU A 47 7.66 5.48 -0.02
CA GLU A 47 6.21 5.64 0.12
C GLU A 47 5.48 4.33 -0.18
N ARG A 48 5.87 3.65 -1.26
CA ARG A 48 5.31 2.34 -1.59
C ARG A 48 5.61 1.31 -0.52
N ASP A 49 6.85 1.26 -0.02
CA ASP A 49 7.24 0.32 1.02
C ASP A 49 6.41 0.54 2.29
N ASN A 50 6.22 1.80 2.68
CA ASN A 50 5.40 2.15 3.84
C ASN A 50 3.93 1.75 3.63
N LEU A 51 3.39 1.94 2.42
CA LEU A 51 2.03 1.51 2.09
C LEU A 51 1.88 0.00 2.25
N ILE A 52 2.83 -0.76 1.77
CA ILE A 52 2.81 -2.22 1.88
C ILE A 52 2.82 -2.64 3.35
N LYS A 53 3.65 -2.02 4.17
CA LYS A 53 3.72 -2.31 5.60
C LYS A 53 2.42 -1.98 6.33
N GLU A 54 1.80 -0.85 6.02
CA GLU A 54 0.52 -0.47 6.60
C GLU A 54 -0.58 -1.44 6.18
N ILE A 55 -0.61 -1.82 4.91
CA ILE A 55 -1.58 -2.79 4.39
C ILE A 55 -1.44 -4.12 5.11
N GLU A 56 -0.23 -4.61 5.28
CA GLU A 56 0.03 -5.87 6.00
C GLU A 56 -0.43 -5.78 7.46
N PHE A 57 -0.15 -4.66 8.12
CA PHE A 57 -0.58 -4.43 9.50
C PHE A 57 -2.11 -4.46 9.63
N ILE A 58 -2.82 -3.77 8.73
CA ILE A 58 -4.28 -3.73 8.77
C ILE A 58 -4.86 -5.11 8.45
N ARG A 59 -4.27 -5.84 7.51
CA ARG A 59 -4.69 -7.22 7.21
C ARG A 59 -4.60 -8.11 8.44
N GLU A 60 -3.52 -8.00 9.21
CA GLU A 60 -3.39 -8.74 10.46
C GLU A 60 -4.47 -8.35 11.46
N CYS A 61 -4.75 -7.04 11.61
CA CYS A 61 -5.79 -6.55 12.50
C CYS A 61 -7.18 -7.04 12.10
N LEU A 62 -7.43 -7.20 10.80
CA LEU A 62 -8.71 -7.70 10.28
C LEU A 62 -8.79 -9.22 10.23
N GLY A 63 -7.68 -9.90 10.43
CA GLY A 63 -7.62 -11.36 10.31
C GLY A 63 -7.64 -11.86 8.87
N LEU A 64 -7.30 -11.01 7.91
CA LEU A 64 -7.21 -11.38 6.50
C LEU A 64 -5.81 -11.89 6.19
N GLN A 65 -5.68 -13.14 5.86
CA GLN A 65 -4.39 -13.72 5.52
C GLN A 65 -4.44 -14.46 4.20
#